data_fb088ebb18013d9911c6ae7b3ad576b6
#
_entry.id   fb088ebb18013d9911c6ae7b3ad576b6
#
_cell.length_a   1.000
_cell.length_b   1.000
_cell.length_c   1.000
_cell.angle_alpha   90.00
_cell.angle_beta   90.00
_cell.angle_gamma   90.00
#
_symmetry.space_group_name_H-M   'P 1'
#
loop_
_entity.id
_entity.type
_entity.pdbx_description
1 polymer ?
#
loop_
_entity_poly.entity_id
_entity_poly.type
_entity_poly.pdbx_seq_one_letter_code
_entity_poly.pdbx_strand_id
1 'polypeptide(L)'
;MALLSVRPLPQAVSLRKRPDSIQEHHTMMRSHYCGQLNETLADQEITLCGWVHRRRDHGGVIFLDIRDREGLAQVVFDPDREETFALADRVRSEYVVKVTGKVRPRPAGAVNPNMASGAIEVLGYELEVLNQAETPPFPLDEYSDVGEETRLRYRFIDLRRPEMAAKLKLRSRITSSVRRYLDENGFLDVETPILTRATPEGARDYLVPSRTHPGTFFALPQSPQLFKQLLMVSGFDRYYQIAKCFRDEDLRADRQPEFTQIDIETSFMDEKDIIGLTEGMIRQLFKEVLDVDLGDFPHMTFEEAMRRYGSDKPDLRNPLELVDVADQLTEVDFKVFSGPANDVKGRVAALRVPGGASMPRKQIDDYTKYVGIYGAKGLAYIKVNERAKGVEGLQSPIVKFIPESNLEVILDRVGAVDGDLVFFGADRAKVVSEALGALRIKLGHDLELLTCEWAPMWVVDFPMFEESDDGSLSALHHPFTAPKCSPEELAANPATALSRAYDMVLNGTELGGGSIRIHRKEMQQAVFNILGISAEEQQEKFGFLLDALKYGAPPHGGLAFGLDRLVMLITGAQSIREVIAFPKTQSAACVMTQAPGAVDSKALRELHIRLREQPKAE
;
A
#
# COMPACT_ATOMS: atom_id res chain seq x y z
N MET A 1 41.94 20.42 33.52
CA MET A 1 40.56 20.27 33.02
C MET A 1 40.26 21.51 32.21
N ALA A 2 40.42 21.44 30.90
CA ALA A 2 40.12 22.53 29.97
C ALA A 2 38.71 22.33 29.45
N LEU A 3 37.81 23.26 29.78
CA LEU A 3 36.46 23.35 29.26
C LEU A 3 36.55 23.73 27.76
N LEU A 4 36.26 22.81 26.88
CA LEU A 4 36.00 23.07 25.48
C LEU A 4 34.68 23.85 25.36
N SER A 5 34.78 25.13 25.09
CA SER A 5 33.63 25.99 24.75
C SER A 5 33.05 25.55 23.40
N VAL A 6 31.88 24.90 23.42
CA VAL A 6 31.07 24.65 22.21
C VAL A 6 30.57 26.00 21.69
N ARG A 7 31.06 26.43 20.55
CA ARG A 7 30.50 27.62 19.84
C ARG A 7 29.06 27.29 19.41
N PRO A 8 28.09 28.21 19.62
CA PRO A 8 26.75 28.02 19.07
C PRO A 8 26.83 27.94 17.54
N LEU A 9 26.07 27.02 16.97
CA LEU A 9 25.87 26.90 15.53
C LEU A 9 25.27 28.21 15.00
N PRO A 10 25.70 28.70 13.84
CA PRO A 10 25.17 29.94 13.25
C PRO A 10 23.68 29.76 12.94
N GLN A 11 22.87 30.73 13.39
CA GLN A 11 21.45 30.82 13.06
C GLN A 11 21.23 30.84 11.55
N ALA A 12 20.23 30.09 11.12
CA ALA A 12 19.55 30.10 9.83
C ALA A 12 20.42 30.55 8.63
N VAL A 13 21.03 29.60 7.96
CA VAL A 13 21.58 29.86 6.62
C VAL A 13 20.38 30.12 5.70
N SER A 14 20.15 31.41 5.42
CA SER A 14 19.31 31.85 4.31
C SER A 14 19.74 31.05 3.07
N LEU A 15 18.84 30.36 2.45
CA LEU A 15 19.04 29.70 1.15
C LEU A 15 19.40 30.81 0.13
N ARG A 16 20.69 31.11 0.02
CA ARG A 16 21.19 31.93 -1.08
C ARG A 16 20.84 31.18 -2.38
N LYS A 17 20.17 31.90 -3.29
CA LYS A 17 20.08 31.54 -4.70
C LYS A 17 21.44 31.00 -5.14
N ARG A 18 21.48 29.83 -5.72
CA ARG A 18 22.71 29.29 -6.33
C ARG A 18 23.24 30.33 -7.28
N PRO A 19 24.55 30.70 -7.20
CA PRO A 19 25.13 31.53 -8.22
C PRO A 19 25.08 30.78 -9.54
N ASP A 20 24.52 31.42 -10.56
CA ASP A 20 24.71 31.03 -11.96
C ASP A 20 26.21 31.06 -12.25
N SER A 21 26.75 29.96 -12.74
CA SER A 21 28.15 29.77 -13.14
C SER A 21 29.03 28.96 -12.18
N ILE A 22 28.82 27.64 -12.12
CA ILE A 22 29.92 26.69 -12.25
C ILE A 22 29.50 25.76 -13.41
N GLN A 23 29.77 26.17 -14.63
CA GLN A 23 29.95 25.27 -15.77
C GLN A 23 31.29 24.56 -15.56
N GLU A 24 31.32 23.60 -14.62
CA GLU A 24 32.25 22.48 -14.76
C GLU A 24 31.72 21.67 -15.94
N HIS A 25 32.45 21.74 -17.07
CA HIS A 25 32.31 20.83 -18.19
C HIS A 25 32.63 19.39 -17.69
N HIS A 26 31.74 18.80 -16.92
CA HIS A 26 31.65 17.35 -16.90
C HIS A 26 31.21 16.96 -18.31
N THR A 27 32.13 16.46 -19.11
CA THR A 27 31.85 15.82 -20.40
C THR A 27 31.00 14.58 -20.12
N MET A 28 29.70 14.76 -19.92
CA MET A 28 28.77 13.65 -19.87
C MET A 28 28.79 12.97 -21.23
N MET A 29 28.75 11.63 -21.27
CA MET A 29 28.72 10.89 -22.53
C MET A 29 27.53 11.29 -23.42
N ARG A 30 26.47 11.85 -22.86
CA ARG A 30 25.29 12.38 -23.56
C ARG A 30 25.10 13.87 -23.27
N SER A 31 24.58 14.60 -24.23
CA SER A 31 24.15 16.00 -24.03
C SER A 31 22.68 16.10 -23.62
N HIS A 32 21.81 15.20 -24.12
CA HIS A 32 20.37 15.19 -23.90
C HIS A 32 19.83 13.78 -23.64
N TYR A 33 18.66 13.73 -22.99
CA TYR A 33 17.86 12.52 -22.91
C TYR A 33 16.91 12.41 -24.11
N CYS A 34 16.63 11.16 -24.54
CA CYS A 34 15.80 10.90 -25.72
C CYS A 34 14.40 11.50 -25.63
N GLY A 35 13.72 11.35 -24.48
CA GLY A 35 12.36 11.86 -24.30
C GLY A 35 12.27 13.38 -24.09
N GLN A 36 13.39 14.08 -23.95
CA GLN A 36 13.44 15.54 -23.77
C GLN A 36 13.63 16.31 -25.09
N LEU A 37 13.87 15.60 -26.20
CA LEU A 37 14.05 16.22 -27.48
C LEU A 37 12.75 16.82 -28.00
N ASN A 38 12.83 18.05 -28.52
CA ASN A 38 11.72 18.78 -29.08
C ASN A 38 12.17 19.75 -30.20
N GLU A 39 11.23 20.43 -30.82
CA GLU A 39 11.48 21.31 -31.96
C GLU A 39 12.40 22.52 -31.64
N THR A 40 12.53 22.92 -30.37
CA THR A 40 13.43 24.02 -29.97
C THR A 40 14.91 23.66 -30.14
N LEU A 41 15.23 22.38 -30.26
CA LEU A 41 16.57 21.86 -30.50
C LEU A 41 16.89 21.70 -32.00
N ALA A 42 15.98 22.09 -32.89
CA ALA A 42 16.21 21.98 -34.33
C ALA A 42 17.53 22.65 -34.73
N ASP A 43 18.24 22.00 -35.65
CA ASP A 43 19.58 22.39 -36.15
C ASP A 43 20.72 22.26 -35.14
N GLN A 44 20.47 21.89 -33.88
CA GLN A 44 21.54 21.66 -32.90
C GLN A 44 22.16 20.27 -33.09
N GLU A 45 23.47 20.17 -32.86
CA GLU A 45 24.18 18.91 -32.73
C GLU A 45 24.07 18.42 -31.29
N ILE A 46 23.65 17.18 -31.13
CA ILE A 46 23.44 16.53 -29.84
C ILE A 46 24.08 15.14 -29.79
N THR A 47 24.33 14.67 -28.57
CA THR A 47 24.78 13.30 -28.32
C THR A 47 23.77 12.59 -27.43
N LEU A 48 23.31 11.42 -27.88
CA LEU A 48 22.40 10.52 -27.16
C LEU A 48 23.13 9.26 -26.72
N CYS A 49 22.76 8.71 -25.58
CA CYS A 49 23.15 7.36 -25.15
C CYS A 49 21.92 6.61 -24.67
N GLY A 50 21.76 5.37 -25.10
CA GLY A 50 20.62 4.56 -24.75
C GLY A 50 20.66 3.17 -25.34
N TRP A 51 19.56 2.47 -25.22
CA TRP A 51 19.35 1.14 -25.78
C TRP A 51 18.60 1.25 -27.09
N VAL A 52 19.00 0.45 -28.10
CA VAL A 52 18.27 0.34 -29.37
C VAL A 52 16.97 -0.42 -29.13
N HIS A 53 15.87 0.31 -29.07
CA HIS A 53 14.54 -0.27 -28.90
C HIS A 53 14.07 -0.98 -30.17
N ARG A 54 14.25 -0.33 -31.32
CA ARG A 54 13.83 -0.88 -32.61
C ARG A 54 14.76 -0.41 -33.73
N ARG A 55 15.09 -1.34 -34.66
CA ARG A 55 15.75 -1.03 -35.91
C ARG A 55 14.78 -1.28 -37.09
N ARG A 56 14.75 -0.37 -38.03
CA ARG A 56 13.96 -0.47 -39.26
C ARG A 56 14.83 -0.08 -40.42
N ASP A 57 14.66 -0.77 -41.55
CA ASP A 57 15.28 -0.46 -42.84
C ASP A 57 14.14 -0.14 -43.83
N HIS A 58 14.19 1.05 -44.40
CA HIS A 58 13.22 1.50 -45.38
C HIS A 58 13.91 2.08 -46.61
N GLY A 59 14.09 1.25 -47.63
CA GLY A 59 14.56 1.70 -48.90
C GLY A 59 16.00 2.23 -48.90
N GLY A 60 16.86 1.69 -48.06
CA GLY A 60 18.27 2.11 -47.96
C GLY A 60 18.56 3.20 -46.94
N VAL A 61 17.61 3.50 -46.09
CA VAL A 61 17.77 4.38 -44.91
C VAL A 61 17.50 3.58 -43.67
N ILE A 62 18.40 3.66 -42.66
CA ILE A 62 18.26 2.92 -41.42
C ILE A 62 17.71 3.86 -40.33
N PHE A 63 16.67 3.42 -39.66
CA PHE A 63 16.06 4.09 -38.50
C PHE A 63 16.36 3.28 -37.24
N LEU A 64 16.94 3.94 -36.23
CA LEU A 64 17.08 3.41 -34.89
C LEU A 64 16.21 4.21 -33.91
N ASP A 65 15.29 3.54 -33.23
CA ASP A 65 14.61 4.13 -32.09
C ASP A 65 15.48 3.84 -30.86
N ILE A 66 16.06 4.88 -30.28
CA ILE A 66 16.90 4.80 -29.09
C ILE A 66 16.07 5.11 -27.86
N ARG A 67 16.12 4.25 -26.86
CA ARG A 67 15.40 4.39 -25.59
C ARG A 67 16.36 4.71 -24.46
N ASP A 68 15.98 5.68 -23.65
CA ASP A 68 16.54 5.90 -22.34
C ASP A 68 15.43 6.02 -21.27
N ARG A 69 15.78 6.45 -20.05
CA ARG A 69 14.79 6.57 -18.96
C ARG A 69 13.72 7.64 -19.20
N GLU A 70 13.94 8.60 -20.08
CA GLU A 70 13.01 9.71 -20.35
C GLU A 70 12.12 9.43 -21.58
N GLY A 71 12.48 8.45 -22.41
CA GLY A 71 11.64 8.06 -23.54
C GLY A 71 12.42 7.57 -24.75
N LEU A 72 11.86 7.80 -25.92
CA LEU A 72 12.37 7.35 -27.23
C LEU A 72 12.79 8.55 -28.08
N ALA A 73 13.84 8.37 -28.86
CA ALA A 73 14.23 9.25 -29.96
C ALA A 73 14.50 8.45 -31.22
N GLN A 74 13.99 8.90 -32.37
CA GLN A 74 14.32 8.32 -33.65
C GLN A 74 15.61 8.94 -34.19
N VAL A 75 16.55 8.06 -34.54
CA VAL A 75 17.79 8.44 -35.25
C VAL A 75 17.76 7.87 -36.66
N VAL A 76 18.16 8.66 -37.63
CA VAL A 76 18.18 8.31 -39.06
C VAL A 76 19.61 8.25 -39.51
N PHE A 77 20.00 7.16 -40.21
CA PHE A 77 21.29 7.01 -40.85
C PHE A 77 21.09 6.88 -42.36
N ASP A 78 21.64 7.86 -43.07
CA ASP A 78 21.61 7.92 -44.51
C ASP A 78 22.86 7.19 -45.10
N PRO A 79 22.77 6.57 -46.29
CA PRO A 79 23.86 5.82 -46.88
C PRO A 79 25.08 6.68 -47.29
N ASP A 80 24.94 8.00 -47.32
CA ASP A 80 26.03 8.96 -47.64
C ASP A 80 27.23 8.85 -46.68
N ARG A 81 27.03 8.20 -45.52
CA ARG A 81 28.05 7.94 -44.49
C ARG A 81 28.27 6.45 -44.36
N GLU A 82 28.99 5.88 -45.33
CA GLU A 82 29.13 4.43 -45.53
C GLU A 82 29.53 3.67 -44.25
N GLU A 83 30.51 4.15 -43.48
CA GLU A 83 30.98 3.49 -42.25
C GLU A 83 29.91 3.47 -41.15
N THR A 84 29.31 4.60 -40.88
CA THR A 84 28.26 4.74 -39.86
C THR A 84 27.00 3.98 -40.26
N PHE A 85 26.64 4.03 -41.55
CA PHE A 85 25.50 3.29 -42.10
C PHE A 85 25.74 1.77 -42.00
N ALA A 86 26.91 1.28 -42.37
CA ALA A 86 27.26 -0.15 -42.26
C ALA A 86 27.26 -0.62 -40.80
N LEU A 87 27.63 0.25 -39.85
CA LEU A 87 27.55 -0.07 -38.43
C LEU A 87 26.09 -0.08 -37.96
N ALA A 88 25.26 0.87 -38.36
CA ALA A 88 23.84 0.93 -38.03
C ALA A 88 23.08 -0.28 -38.56
N ASP A 89 23.48 -0.85 -39.71
CA ASP A 89 22.91 -2.07 -40.27
C ASP A 89 23.16 -3.31 -39.38
N ARG A 90 24.30 -3.35 -38.69
CA ARG A 90 24.70 -4.47 -37.83
C ARG A 90 24.11 -4.38 -36.42
N VAL A 91 23.64 -3.20 -35.99
CA VAL A 91 23.06 -3.00 -34.67
C VAL A 91 21.80 -3.84 -34.52
N ARG A 92 21.59 -4.39 -33.32
CA ARG A 92 20.41 -5.18 -32.97
C ARG A 92 19.70 -4.58 -31.77
N SER A 93 18.48 -5.06 -31.52
CA SER A 93 17.68 -4.62 -30.38
C SER A 93 18.43 -4.77 -29.07
N GLU A 94 18.25 -3.83 -28.17
CA GLU A 94 18.86 -3.75 -26.83
C GLU A 94 20.39 -3.53 -26.83
N TYR A 95 21.06 -3.34 -27.97
CA TYR A 95 22.43 -2.84 -27.97
C TYR A 95 22.48 -1.47 -27.30
N VAL A 96 23.51 -1.24 -26.51
CA VAL A 96 23.78 0.08 -25.91
C VAL A 96 24.62 0.89 -26.88
N VAL A 97 24.12 2.04 -27.27
CA VAL A 97 24.74 2.89 -28.28
C VAL A 97 24.91 4.32 -27.81
N LYS A 98 25.94 4.97 -28.35
CA LYS A 98 26.11 6.41 -28.33
C LYS A 98 25.99 6.94 -29.73
N VAL A 99 25.21 7.97 -29.94
CA VAL A 99 24.97 8.58 -31.25
C VAL A 99 25.17 10.09 -31.15
N THR A 100 26.01 10.64 -32.04
CA THR A 100 26.10 12.09 -32.25
C THR A 100 25.40 12.41 -33.56
N GLY A 101 24.58 13.46 -33.56
CA GLY A 101 23.83 13.85 -34.75
C GLY A 101 23.10 15.18 -34.60
N LYS A 102 22.52 15.62 -35.71
CA LYS A 102 21.79 16.89 -35.81
C LYS A 102 20.29 16.66 -35.65
N VAL A 103 19.65 17.43 -34.77
CA VAL A 103 18.19 17.42 -34.62
C VAL A 103 17.57 18.11 -35.86
N ARG A 104 16.55 17.47 -36.45
CA ARG A 104 15.76 18.07 -37.54
C ARG A 104 14.26 17.76 -37.37
N PRO A 105 13.37 18.63 -37.86
CA PRO A 105 11.94 18.30 -37.94
C PRO A 105 11.71 17.07 -38.81
N ARG A 106 10.77 16.23 -38.42
CA ARG A 106 10.31 15.14 -39.31
C ARG A 106 9.52 15.68 -40.48
N PRO A 107 9.56 15.03 -41.64
CA PRO A 107 8.65 15.35 -42.73
C PRO A 107 7.19 15.33 -42.28
N ALA A 108 6.35 16.19 -42.84
CA ALA A 108 4.96 16.39 -42.41
C ALA A 108 4.12 15.10 -42.31
N GLY A 109 4.39 14.10 -43.17
CA GLY A 109 3.71 12.79 -43.13
C GLY A 109 4.33 11.76 -42.20
N ALA A 110 5.45 12.07 -41.50
CA ALA A 110 6.21 11.17 -40.66
C ALA A 110 6.18 11.55 -39.16
N VAL A 111 5.45 12.58 -38.77
CA VAL A 111 5.24 12.98 -37.37
C VAL A 111 4.53 11.87 -36.62
N ASN A 112 5.09 11.47 -35.47
CA ASN A 112 4.49 10.42 -34.63
C ASN A 112 3.90 11.01 -33.34
N PRO A 113 2.58 11.15 -33.23
CA PRO A 113 1.91 11.73 -32.06
C PRO A 113 2.03 10.87 -30.79
N ASN A 114 2.39 9.58 -30.93
CA ASN A 114 2.53 8.64 -29.80
C ASN A 114 3.94 8.66 -29.16
N MET A 115 4.80 9.55 -29.63
CA MET A 115 6.17 9.69 -29.11
C MET A 115 6.40 11.15 -28.69
N ALA A 116 6.89 11.40 -27.48
CA ALA A 116 7.14 12.77 -26.98
C ALA A 116 8.08 13.56 -27.90
N SER A 117 9.10 12.91 -28.49
CA SER A 117 10.03 13.45 -29.48
C SER A 117 9.52 13.30 -30.93
N GLY A 118 8.25 12.96 -31.14
CA GLY A 118 7.74 12.51 -32.44
C GLY A 118 7.65 13.55 -33.53
N ALA A 119 7.76 14.84 -33.21
CA ALA A 119 7.84 15.93 -34.18
C ALA A 119 9.23 16.09 -34.80
N ILE A 120 10.27 15.54 -34.16
CA ILE A 120 11.67 15.66 -34.60
C ILE A 120 12.29 14.26 -34.80
N GLU A 121 13.44 14.25 -35.44
CA GLU A 121 14.35 13.12 -35.55
C GLU A 121 15.80 13.61 -35.49
N VAL A 122 16.73 12.70 -35.24
CA VAL A 122 18.17 13.01 -35.24
C VAL A 122 18.82 12.41 -36.49
N LEU A 123 19.43 13.24 -37.30
CA LEU A 123 20.30 12.77 -38.39
C LEU A 123 21.64 12.34 -37.79
N GLY A 124 21.88 11.03 -37.72
CA GLY A 124 23.06 10.46 -37.07
C GLY A 124 24.32 10.68 -37.90
N TYR A 125 25.35 11.21 -37.28
CA TYR A 125 26.67 11.42 -37.89
C TYR A 125 27.67 10.40 -37.42
N GLU A 126 27.67 10.08 -36.13
CA GLU A 126 28.53 9.12 -35.48
C GLU A 126 27.68 8.11 -34.72
N LEU A 127 28.11 6.87 -34.75
CA LEU A 127 27.52 5.77 -34.00
C LEU A 127 28.64 4.96 -33.35
N GLU A 128 28.56 4.77 -32.08
CA GLU A 128 29.44 3.91 -31.29
C GLU A 128 28.59 2.85 -30.57
N VAL A 129 28.95 1.58 -30.72
CA VAL A 129 28.35 0.48 -29.96
C VAL A 129 29.12 0.36 -28.65
N LEU A 130 28.51 0.84 -27.55
CA LEU A 130 29.10 0.78 -26.22
C LEU A 130 29.06 -0.65 -25.67
N ASN A 131 27.98 -1.37 -25.95
CA ASN A 131 27.86 -2.79 -25.58
C ASN A 131 26.85 -3.50 -26.48
N GLN A 132 27.12 -4.75 -26.77
CA GLN A 132 26.20 -5.64 -27.48
C GLN A 132 25.27 -6.34 -26.52
N ALA A 133 24.12 -6.78 -26.99
CA ALA A 133 23.12 -7.51 -26.20
C ALA A 133 22.74 -8.80 -26.92
N GLU A 134 22.49 -9.84 -26.15
CA GLU A 134 21.72 -11.00 -26.62
C GLU A 134 20.25 -10.64 -26.78
N THR A 135 19.50 -11.46 -27.50
CA THR A 135 18.07 -11.29 -27.64
C THR A 135 17.39 -11.39 -26.26
N PRO A 136 16.63 -10.38 -25.84
CA PRO A 136 15.92 -10.44 -24.57
C PRO A 136 15.00 -11.67 -24.47
N PRO A 137 14.80 -12.21 -23.26
CA PRO A 137 13.97 -13.40 -23.06
C PRO A 137 12.47 -13.17 -23.35
N PHE A 138 12.06 -11.92 -23.49
CA PHE A 138 10.71 -11.49 -23.87
C PHE A 138 10.73 -10.09 -24.51
N PRO A 139 9.69 -9.74 -25.30
CA PRO A 139 9.55 -8.40 -25.85
C PRO A 139 9.40 -7.34 -24.76
N LEU A 140 9.95 -6.15 -25.00
CA LEU A 140 9.90 -5.00 -24.08
C LEU A 140 8.81 -3.99 -24.47
N ASP A 141 7.76 -4.42 -25.11
CA ASP A 141 6.57 -3.63 -25.42
C ASP A 141 5.52 -3.72 -24.30
N GLU A 142 4.58 -2.80 -24.30
CA GLU A 142 3.51 -2.73 -23.30
C GLU A 142 2.51 -3.89 -23.38
N TYR A 143 2.49 -4.62 -24.48
CA TYR A 143 1.50 -5.66 -24.77
C TYR A 143 2.04 -7.09 -24.57
N SER A 144 3.21 -7.22 -23.99
CA SER A 144 3.83 -8.53 -23.80
C SER A 144 3.16 -9.28 -22.64
N ASP A 145 2.45 -10.36 -22.94
CA ASP A 145 1.86 -11.28 -21.97
C ASP A 145 2.91 -12.29 -21.48
N VAL A 146 3.77 -11.83 -20.58
CA VAL A 146 4.84 -12.64 -19.99
C VAL A 146 4.48 -12.98 -18.55
N GLY A 147 4.52 -14.26 -18.22
CA GLY A 147 4.25 -14.75 -16.86
C GLY A 147 5.15 -14.11 -15.80
N GLU A 148 4.58 -13.90 -14.61
CA GLU A 148 5.25 -13.18 -13.51
C GLU A 148 6.62 -13.78 -13.15
N GLU A 149 6.76 -15.11 -13.13
CA GLU A 149 8.02 -15.76 -12.78
C GLU A 149 9.16 -15.37 -13.74
N THR A 150 8.89 -15.35 -15.04
CA THR A 150 9.88 -14.95 -16.05
C THR A 150 10.25 -13.47 -15.89
N ARG A 151 9.25 -12.61 -15.66
CA ARG A 151 9.46 -11.18 -15.40
C ARG A 151 10.30 -10.95 -14.14
N LEU A 152 10.08 -11.70 -13.08
CA LEU A 152 10.86 -11.60 -11.84
C LEU A 152 12.28 -12.18 -11.99
N ARG A 153 12.46 -13.23 -12.78
CA ARG A 153 13.78 -13.81 -13.09
C ARG A 153 14.67 -12.85 -13.85
N TYR A 154 14.10 -12.14 -14.82
CA TYR A 154 14.78 -11.14 -15.65
C TYR A 154 14.31 -9.72 -15.30
N ARG A 155 14.15 -9.46 -14.00
CA ARG A 155 13.57 -8.20 -13.52
C ARG A 155 14.32 -6.96 -14.03
N PHE A 156 15.64 -7.01 -14.18
CA PHE A 156 16.45 -5.95 -14.77
C PHE A 156 16.12 -5.66 -16.25
N ILE A 157 15.53 -6.62 -16.97
CA ILE A 157 14.98 -6.43 -18.31
C ILE A 157 13.54 -5.90 -18.21
N ASP A 158 12.69 -6.50 -17.35
CA ASP A 158 11.30 -6.09 -17.14
C ASP A 158 11.18 -4.61 -16.75
N LEU A 159 12.12 -4.10 -15.95
CA LEU A 159 12.19 -2.69 -15.55
C LEU A 159 12.50 -1.71 -16.70
N ARG A 160 12.91 -2.20 -17.88
CA ARG A 160 13.05 -1.38 -19.09
C ARG A 160 11.72 -1.13 -19.79
N ARG A 161 10.68 -1.88 -19.48
CA ARG A 161 9.33 -1.69 -20.06
C ARG A 161 8.77 -0.35 -19.61
N PRO A 162 8.12 0.42 -20.50
CA PRO A 162 7.65 1.77 -20.20
C PRO A 162 6.75 1.85 -18.97
N GLU A 163 5.79 0.94 -18.83
CA GLU A 163 4.85 0.90 -17.70
C GLU A 163 5.54 0.59 -16.37
N MET A 164 6.57 -0.26 -16.37
CA MET A 164 7.34 -0.57 -15.16
C MET A 164 8.23 0.61 -14.74
N ALA A 165 8.89 1.22 -15.72
CA ALA A 165 9.69 2.42 -15.50
C ALA A 165 8.83 3.59 -14.99
N ALA A 166 7.61 3.78 -15.53
CA ALA A 166 6.67 4.81 -15.11
C ALA A 166 6.26 4.63 -13.63
N LYS A 167 5.96 3.41 -13.19
CA LYS A 167 5.60 3.10 -11.79
C LYS A 167 6.74 3.48 -10.82
N LEU A 168 8.00 3.16 -11.16
CA LEU A 168 9.14 3.50 -10.30
C LEU A 168 9.46 5.00 -10.32
N LYS A 169 9.31 5.69 -11.46
CA LYS A 169 9.43 7.15 -11.54
C LYS A 169 8.36 7.83 -10.67
N LEU A 170 7.12 7.34 -10.74
CA LEU A 170 6.03 7.85 -9.93
C LEU A 170 6.29 7.63 -8.44
N ARG A 171 6.77 6.44 -8.04
CA ARG A 171 7.20 6.15 -6.67
C ARG A 171 8.26 7.16 -6.19
N SER A 172 9.24 7.48 -7.02
CA SER A 172 10.27 8.47 -6.68
C SER A 172 9.68 9.87 -6.49
N ARG A 173 8.74 10.29 -7.37
CA ARG A 173 8.04 11.57 -7.23
C ARG A 173 7.20 11.64 -5.95
N ILE A 174 6.46 10.58 -5.63
CA ILE A 174 5.68 10.45 -4.39
C ILE A 174 6.60 10.63 -3.17
N THR A 175 7.70 9.89 -3.11
CA THR A 175 8.67 10.00 -2.00
C THR A 175 9.24 11.41 -1.87
N SER A 176 9.56 12.07 -3.00
CA SER A 176 10.09 13.43 -3.00
C SER A 176 9.05 14.46 -2.53
N SER A 177 7.79 14.32 -2.91
CA SER A 177 6.69 15.18 -2.47
C SER A 177 6.46 15.05 -0.96
N VAL A 178 6.39 13.82 -0.45
CA VAL A 178 6.24 13.54 0.99
C VAL A 178 7.38 14.14 1.80
N ARG A 179 8.65 13.94 1.40
CA ARG A 179 9.81 14.51 2.09
C ARG A 179 9.72 16.04 2.14
N ARG A 180 9.45 16.68 1.01
CA ARG A 180 9.32 18.14 0.95
C ARG A 180 8.22 18.65 1.90
N TYR A 181 7.04 18.03 1.89
CA TYR A 181 5.95 18.41 2.77
C TYR A 181 6.35 18.30 4.24
N LEU A 182 6.97 17.20 4.64
CA LEU A 182 7.37 16.96 6.02
C LEU A 182 8.50 17.91 6.46
N ASP A 183 9.50 18.14 5.61
CA ASP A 183 10.58 19.11 5.85
C ASP A 183 10.03 20.54 6.04
N GLU A 184 9.08 20.96 5.19
CA GLU A 184 8.41 22.26 5.27
C GLU A 184 7.55 22.42 6.53
N ASN A 185 7.08 21.31 7.10
CA ASN A 185 6.34 21.26 8.37
C ASN A 185 7.24 21.01 9.60
N GLY A 186 8.57 21.12 9.44
CA GLY A 186 9.55 21.08 10.53
C GLY A 186 9.85 19.68 11.06
N PHE A 187 9.61 18.63 10.27
CA PHE A 187 10.01 17.28 10.61
C PHE A 187 11.48 17.03 10.30
N LEU A 188 12.10 16.16 11.08
CA LEU A 188 13.46 15.70 10.89
C LEU A 188 13.46 14.26 10.36
N ASP A 189 14.16 14.04 9.24
CA ASP A 189 14.41 12.69 8.70
C ASP A 189 15.52 12.03 9.51
N VAL A 190 15.16 11.06 10.37
CA VAL A 190 16.11 10.39 11.27
C VAL A 190 16.05 8.89 11.04
N GLU A 191 17.20 8.30 10.68
CA GLU A 191 17.33 6.86 10.51
C GLU A 191 17.33 6.12 11.86
N THR A 192 16.64 4.99 11.91
CA THR A 192 16.58 4.08 13.04
C THR A 192 17.32 2.76 12.73
N PRO A 193 17.77 2.00 13.73
CA PRO A 193 18.52 0.78 13.50
C PRO A 193 17.71 -0.28 12.71
N ILE A 194 18.38 -0.94 11.76
CA ILE A 194 17.87 -2.15 11.09
C ILE A 194 18.22 -3.42 11.87
N LEU A 195 19.39 -3.46 12.51
CA LEU A 195 19.75 -4.54 13.43
C LEU A 195 19.27 -4.17 14.83
N THR A 196 18.17 -4.75 15.28
CA THR A 196 17.54 -4.43 16.56
C THR A 196 17.24 -5.71 17.35
N ARG A 197 16.48 -5.58 18.41
CA ARG A 197 15.96 -6.71 19.18
C ARG A 197 14.60 -7.11 18.66
N ALA A 198 14.27 -8.40 18.75
CA ALA A 198 12.94 -8.91 18.46
C ALA A 198 11.88 -8.22 19.32
N THR A 199 10.81 -7.73 18.70
CA THR A 199 9.69 -7.06 19.36
C THR A 199 8.37 -7.67 18.90
N PRO A 200 7.45 -7.99 19.80
CA PRO A 200 6.17 -8.59 19.41
C PRO A 200 5.22 -7.48 18.88
N GLU A 201 5.24 -7.27 17.57
CA GLU A 201 4.33 -6.33 16.89
C GLU A 201 3.26 -7.04 16.02
N GLY A 202 3.01 -8.33 16.27
CA GLY A 202 1.97 -9.10 15.59
C GLY A 202 2.47 -10.08 14.53
N ALA A 203 3.47 -9.73 13.73
CA ALA A 203 4.12 -10.64 12.78
C ALA A 203 5.31 -11.39 13.43
N ARG A 204 5.86 -12.38 12.75
CA ARG A 204 7.13 -12.99 13.15
C ARG A 204 8.30 -12.14 12.68
N ASP A 205 9.37 -12.12 13.49
CA ASP A 205 10.60 -11.39 13.18
C ASP A 205 11.54 -12.23 12.30
N TYR A 206 12.23 -11.57 11.35
CA TYR A 206 13.41 -12.14 10.71
C TYR A 206 14.60 -12.04 11.65
N LEU A 207 15.25 -13.16 11.96
CA LEU A 207 16.38 -13.23 12.88
C LEU A 207 17.71 -13.22 12.13
N VAL A 208 18.68 -12.43 12.63
CA VAL A 208 20.04 -12.33 12.10
C VAL A 208 21.02 -12.77 13.20
N PRO A 209 21.75 -13.88 13.02
CA PRO A 209 22.66 -14.37 14.03
C PRO A 209 23.86 -13.42 14.23
N SER A 210 24.29 -13.24 15.48
CA SER A 210 25.45 -12.43 15.82
C SER A 210 26.73 -13.28 15.85
N ARG A 211 27.74 -12.92 15.06
CA ARG A 211 29.05 -13.56 15.09
C ARG A 211 29.85 -13.22 16.39
N THR A 212 29.67 -12.01 16.88
CA THR A 212 30.42 -11.49 18.04
C THR A 212 29.78 -11.87 19.37
N HIS A 213 28.52 -12.30 19.36
CA HIS A 213 27.79 -12.76 20.55
C HIS A 213 27.18 -14.14 20.28
N PRO A 214 27.94 -15.23 20.47
CA PRO A 214 27.46 -16.58 20.14
C PRO A 214 26.14 -16.94 20.81
N GLY A 215 25.23 -17.53 20.04
CA GLY A 215 23.91 -17.94 20.53
C GLY A 215 22.88 -16.82 20.68
N THR A 216 23.23 -15.59 20.28
CA THR A 216 22.31 -14.45 20.27
C THR A 216 22.00 -13.98 18.85
N PHE A 217 20.86 -13.31 18.68
CA PHE A 217 20.36 -12.87 17.39
C PHE A 217 19.92 -11.40 17.46
N PHE A 218 20.20 -10.68 16.39
CA PHE A 218 19.44 -9.48 16.06
C PHE A 218 18.13 -9.89 15.38
N ALA A 219 17.16 -8.98 15.39
CA ALA A 219 15.97 -9.07 14.57
C ALA A 219 15.92 -7.89 13.58
N LEU A 220 15.33 -8.10 12.42
CA LEU A 220 15.00 -7.02 11.49
C LEU A 220 13.69 -6.35 11.96
N PRO A 221 13.57 -5.01 11.96
CA PRO A 221 12.44 -4.31 12.56
C PRO A 221 11.16 -4.51 11.75
N GLN A 222 10.06 -4.79 12.44
CA GLN A 222 8.73 -4.80 11.83
C GLN A 222 8.23 -3.38 11.54
N SER A 223 8.67 -2.41 12.35
CA SER A 223 8.50 -0.96 12.18
C SER A 223 9.52 -0.23 13.08
N PRO A 224 9.72 1.09 12.89
CA PRO A 224 10.55 1.90 13.80
C PRO A 224 9.87 2.23 15.14
N GLN A 225 8.74 1.61 15.51
CA GLN A 225 7.83 2.01 16.58
C GLN A 225 8.51 2.40 17.90
N LEU A 226 9.40 1.56 18.40
CA LEU A 226 10.04 1.82 19.70
C LEU A 226 11.07 2.96 19.61
N PHE A 227 11.81 3.03 18.52
CA PHE A 227 12.84 4.06 18.33
C PHE A 227 12.24 5.44 18.08
N LYS A 228 11.15 5.55 17.34
CA LYS A 228 10.49 6.84 17.13
C LYS A 228 9.92 7.40 18.44
N GLN A 229 9.37 6.54 19.33
CA GLN A 229 8.97 6.96 20.67
C GLN A 229 10.16 7.44 21.51
N LEU A 230 11.32 6.76 21.44
CA LEU A 230 12.54 7.22 22.08
C LEU A 230 13.03 8.57 21.54
N LEU A 231 12.87 8.85 20.25
CA LEU A 231 13.18 10.16 19.67
C LEU A 231 12.30 11.26 20.25
N MET A 232 11.00 10.96 20.52
CA MET A 232 10.12 11.92 21.21
C MET A 232 10.59 12.18 22.64
N VAL A 233 10.96 11.13 23.39
CA VAL A 233 11.57 11.27 24.74
C VAL A 233 12.88 12.05 24.67
N SER A 234 13.62 11.94 23.58
CA SER A 234 14.87 12.69 23.33
C SER A 234 14.67 14.15 22.90
N GLY A 235 13.43 14.61 22.74
CA GLY A 235 13.09 15.99 22.41
C GLY A 235 13.17 16.35 20.93
N PHE A 236 13.12 15.37 20.02
CA PHE A 236 13.14 15.61 18.57
C PHE A 236 11.80 16.11 18.02
N ASP A 237 10.74 16.07 18.78
CA ASP A 237 9.46 16.74 18.57
C ASP A 237 8.67 16.31 17.31
N ARG A 238 9.28 16.31 16.12
CA ARG A 238 8.71 15.91 14.84
C ARG A 238 9.71 15.05 14.07
N TYR A 239 9.42 13.78 13.98
CA TYR A 239 10.24 12.78 13.30
C TYR A 239 9.50 12.22 12.10
N TYR A 240 10.24 11.94 11.03
CA TYR A 240 9.80 11.01 9.99
C TYR A 240 10.97 10.18 9.46
N GLN A 241 10.63 9.09 8.79
CA GLN A 241 11.58 8.25 8.05
C GLN A 241 10.85 7.53 6.91
N ILE A 242 11.50 7.42 5.75
CA ILE A 242 11.09 6.46 4.72
C ILE A 242 11.74 5.13 5.07
N ALA A 243 11.07 4.38 5.94
CA ALA A 243 11.63 3.24 6.65
C ALA A 243 11.46 1.91 5.92
N LYS A 244 12.49 1.07 5.92
CA LYS A 244 12.38 -0.34 5.57
C LYS A 244 11.86 -1.14 6.76
N CYS A 245 10.82 -1.94 6.51
CA CYS A 245 10.18 -2.81 7.47
C CYS A 245 10.18 -4.25 6.98
N PHE A 246 10.21 -5.20 7.92
CA PHE A 246 10.35 -6.62 7.65
C PHE A 246 9.33 -7.42 8.46
N ARG A 247 8.55 -8.29 7.82
CA ARG A 247 7.57 -9.15 8.49
C ARG A 247 7.57 -10.53 7.85
N ASP A 248 7.79 -11.56 8.66
CA ASP A 248 7.68 -12.95 8.22
C ASP A 248 6.23 -13.43 8.42
N GLU A 249 5.41 -13.16 7.42
CA GLU A 249 3.99 -13.48 7.40
C GLU A 249 3.56 -14.03 6.04
N ASP A 250 2.36 -14.59 5.98
CA ASP A 250 1.79 -15.10 4.72
C ASP A 250 1.61 -13.98 3.70
N LEU A 251 2.18 -14.17 2.51
CA LEU A 251 2.18 -13.17 1.46
C LEU A 251 0.89 -13.17 0.65
N ARG A 252 0.40 -11.96 0.36
CA ARG A 252 -0.77 -11.68 -0.47
C ARG A 252 -0.40 -10.71 -1.59
N ALA A 253 -1.36 -10.31 -2.40
CA ALA A 253 -1.14 -9.35 -3.48
C ALA A 253 -0.58 -7.99 -2.97
N ASP A 254 -0.94 -7.59 -1.76
CA ASP A 254 -0.59 -6.33 -1.10
C ASP A 254 0.43 -6.49 0.05
N ARG A 255 1.08 -7.66 0.17
CA ARG A 255 2.08 -7.95 1.22
C ARG A 255 3.39 -8.46 0.66
N GLN A 256 4.48 -7.99 1.25
CA GLN A 256 5.86 -8.42 0.97
C GLN A 256 6.61 -8.63 2.28
N PRO A 257 7.60 -9.56 2.34
CA PRO A 257 8.38 -9.78 3.57
C PRO A 257 9.26 -8.58 3.93
N GLU A 258 9.61 -7.76 2.95
CA GLU A 258 10.24 -6.45 3.11
C GLU A 258 9.45 -5.39 2.34
N PHE A 259 9.09 -4.30 2.99
CA PHE A 259 8.28 -3.23 2.44
C PHE A 259 8.74 -1.87 2.98
N THR A 260 8.14 -0.79 2.51
CA THR A 260 8.53 0.56 2.89
C THR A 260 7.36 1.30 3.50
N GLN A 261 7.62 1.96 4.65
CA GLN A 261 6.66 2.87 5.29
C GLN A 261 7.15 4.32 5.22
N ILE A 262 6.19 5.24 5.12
CA ILE A 262 6.37 6.63 5.52
C ILE A 262 6.00 6.64 6.99
N ASP A 263 6.98 6.67 7.87
CA ASP A 263 6.80 6.59 9.31
C ASP A 263 6.95 7.97 9.95
N ILE A 264 5.99 8.35 10.80
CA ILE A 264 5.86 9.70 11.37
C ILE A 264 5.58 9.58 12.87
N GLU A 265 6.21 10.45 13.67
CA GLU A 265 5.90 10.60 15.10
C GLU A 265 6.05 12.05 15.52
N THR A 266 5.16 12.52 16.42
CA THR A 266 5.11 13.91 16.89
C THR A 266 4.90 13.99 18.38
N SER A 267 5.47 15.00 19.04
CA SER A 267 5.19 15.37 20.43
C SER A 267 4.19 16.50 20.51
N PHE A 268 3.43 16.58 21.61
CA PHE A 268 2.52 17.69 21.95
C PHE A 268 1.43 17.96 20.91
N MET A 269 1.05 16.96 20.13
CA MET A 269 -0.06 16.98 19.19
C MET A 269 -1.12 15.95 19.60
N ASP A 270 -2.39 16.26 19.41
CA ASP A 270 -3.48 15.33 19.58
C ASP A 270 -3.86 14.62 18.27
N GLU A 271 -4.90 13.76 18.31
CA GLU A 271 -5.35 13.03 17.13
C GLU A 271 -5.75 13.95 15.98
N LYS A 272 -6.43 15.07 16.29
CA LYS A 272 -6.92 16.02 15.28
C LYS A 272 -5.78 16.73 14.57
N ASP A 273 -4.75 17.09 15.34
CA ASP A 273 -3.56 17.74 14.81
C ASP A 273 -2.81 16.83 13.85
N ILE A 274 -2.61 15.55 14.25
CA ILE A 274 -1.90 14.55 13.43
C ILE A 274 -2.70 14.20 12.19
N ILE A 275 -4.00 13.98 12.33
CA ILE A 275 -4.93 13.74 11.23
C ILE A 275 -4.89 14.91 10.25
N GLY A 276 -5.06 16.16 10.70
CA GLY A 276 -5.05 17.34 9.83
C GLY A 276 -3.72 17.53 9.09
N LEU A 277 -2.59 17.31 9.77
CA LEU A 277 -1.26 17.38 9.16
C LEU A 277 -1.10 16.34 8.04
N THR A 278 -1.47 15.10 8.32
CA THR A 278 -1.26 13.97 7.39
C THR A 278 -2.30 13.95 6.27
N GLU A 279 -3.53 14.42 6.52
CA GLU A 279 -4.51 14.70 5.48
C GLU A 279 -3.98 15.75 4.50
N GLY A 280 -3.42 16.86 5.01
CA GLY A 280 -2.78 17.88 4.19
C GLY A 280 -1.64 17.31 3.32
N MET A 281 -0.84 16.40 3.85
CA MET A 281 0.22 15.70 3.10
C MET A 281 -0.35 14.88 1.93
N ILE A 282 -1.39 14.09 2.15
CA ILE A 282 -2.00 13.25 1.12
C ILE A 282 -2.72 14.10 0.07
N ARG A 283 -3.43 15.16 0.47
CA ARG A 283 -4.08 16.11 -0.45
C ARG A 283 -3.06 16.78 -1.36
N GLN A 284 -1.97 17.32 -0.79
CA GLN A 284 -0.89 17.93 -1.57
C GLN A 284 -0.25 16.92 -2.53
N LEU A 285 0.02 15.70 -2.07
CA LEU A 285 0.59 14.63 -2.89
C LEU A 285 -0.29 14.33 -4.11
N PHE A 286 -1.59 14.13 -3.91
CA PHE A 286 -2.52 13.84 -5.01
C PHE A 286 -2.63 15.02 -5.99
N LYS A 287 -2.63 16.25 -5.49
CA LYS A 287 -2.61 17.43 -6.33
C LYS A 287 -1.35 17.54 -7.18
N GLU A 288 -0.17 17.28 -6.60
CA GLU A 288 1.11 17.39 -7.32
C GLU A 288 1.35 16.25 -8.33
N VAL A 289 0.91 15.05 -8.00
CA VAL A 289 1.24 13.85 -8.76
C VAL A 289 0.19 13.53 -9.83
N LEU A 290 -1.10 13.74 -9.50
CA LEU A 290 -2.25 13.38 -10.34
C LEU A 290 -3.08 14.58 -10.80
N ASP A 291 -2.83 15.79 -10.26
CA ASP A 291 -3.69 16.98 -10.39
C ASP A 291 -5.12 16.76 -9.86
N VAL A 292 -5.28 15.90 -8.87
CA VAL A 292 -6.56 15.57 -8.22
C VAL A 292 -6.70 16.33 -6.91
N ASP A 293 -7.85 16.95 -6.69
CA ASP A 293 -8.25 17.48 -5.38
C ASP A 293 -9.14 16.43 -4.68
N LEU A 294 -8.67 15.89 -3.58
CA LEU A 294 -9.39 14.87 -2.82
C LEU A 294 -10.55 15.41 -1.96
N GLY A 295 -10.63 16.74 -1.79
CA GLY A 295 -11.61 17.33 -0.89
C GLY A 295 -11.37 16.99 0.59
N ASP A 296 -12.40 17.13 1.42
CA ASP A 296 -12.36 16.80 2.85
C ASP A 296 -12.52 15.29 3.06
N PHE A 297 -11.82 14.74 4.06
CA PHE A 297 -11.91 13.33 4.42
C PHE A 297 -12.95 13.14 5.51
N PRO A 298 -14.06 12.42 5.25
CA PRO A 298 -15.04 12.15 6.29
C PRO A 298 -14.45 11.28 7.41
N HIS A 299 -14.91 11.51 8.64
CA HIS A 299 -14.54 10.71 9.80
C HIS A 299 -15.70 9.78 10.15
N MET A 300 -15.38 8.54 10.49
CA MET A 300 -16.34 7.52 10.89
C MET A 300 -15.79 6.73 12.07
N THR A 301 -16.62 6.38 13.03
CA THR A 301 -16.19 5.48 14.10
C THR A 301 -16.05 4.04 13.58
N PHE A 302 -15.18 3.27 14.23
CA PHE A 302 -15.05 1.84 13.94
C PHE A 302 -16.41 1.11 14.03
N GLU A 303 -17.19 1.41 15.08
CA GLU A 303 -18.51 0.82 15.26
C GLU A 303 -19.45 1.12 14.07
N GLU A 304 -19.48 2.37 13.61
CA GLU A 304 -20.29 2.77 12.46
C GLU A 304 -19.79 2.10 11.17
N ALA A 305 -18.48 2.03 10.95
CA ALA A 305 -17.89 1.37 9.78
C ALA A 305 -18.26 -0.12 9.73
N MET A 306 -18.14 -0.81 10.86
CA MET A 306 -18.54 -2.22 10.98
C MET A 306 -20.04 -2.43 10.80
N ARG A 307 -20.86 -1.53 11.35
CA ARG A 307 -22.31 -1.61 11.25
C ARG A 307 -22.79 -1.37 9.82
N ARG A 308 -22.32 -0.30 9.15
CA ARG A 308 -22.81 0.12 7.83
C ARG A 308 -22.15 -0.64 6.68
N TYR A 309 -20.92 -1.07 6.84
CA TYR A 309 -20.13 -1.61 5.73
C TYR A 309 -19.55 -3.00 5.98
N GLY A 310 -19.61 -3.48 7.23
CA GLY A 310 -19.03 -4.77 7.61
C GLY A 310 -17.50 -4.81 7.54
N SER A 311 -16.85 -3.65 7.60
CA SER A 311 -15.40 -3.52 7.47
C SER A 311 -14.89 -2.28 8.21
N ASP A 312 -13.72 -2.37 8.81
CA ASP A 312 -12.94 -1.27 9.39
C ASP A 312 -12.27 -0.36 8.33
N LYS A 313 -12.32 -0.76 7.07
CA LYS A 313 -11.78 -0.03 5.91
C LYS A 313 -12.78 -0.01 4.75
N PRO A 314 -13.92 0.68 4.91
CA PRO A 314 -14.97 0.68 3.90
C PRO A 314 -14.55 1.43 2.62
N ASP A 315 -14.95 0.90 1.48
CA ASP A 315 -14.87 1.62 0.21
C ASP A 315 -16.09 2.52 0.05
N LEU A 316 -15.93 3.82 0.29
CA LEU A 316 -17.02 4.79 0.20
C LEU A 316 -17.43 5.13 -1.25
N ARG A 317 -16.69 4.68 -2.24
CA ARG A 317 -17.11 4.79 -3.65
C ARG A 317 -18.34 3.92 -3.93
N ASN A 318 -18.49 2.83 -3.18
CA ASN A 318 -19.62 1.91 -3.28
C ASN A 318 -20.77 2.41 -2.39
N PRO A 319 -21.95 2.75 -2.96
CA PRO A 319 -23.07 3.32 -2.20
C PRO A 319 -23.88 2.31 -1.40
N LEU A 320 -23.62 1.01 -1.54
CA LEU A 320 -24.37 -0.01 -0.83
C LEU A 320 -24.03 0.00 0.67
N GLU A 321 -25.04 -0.19 1.53
CA GLU A 321 -24.89 -0.24 2.98
C GLU A 321 -25.59 -1.45 3.59
N LEU A 322 -25.05 -1.94 4.70
CA LEU A 322 -25.69 -2.95 5.54
C LEU A 322 -26.66 -2.25 6.50
N VAL A 323 -27.81 -2.86 6.70
CA VAL A 323 -28.85 -2.35 7.61
C VAL A 323 -29.21 -3.44 8.59
N ASP A 324 -29.10 -3.17 9.89
CA ASP A 324 -29.48 -4.12 10.94
C ASP A 324 -31.00 -4.27 11.03
N VAL A 325 -31.46 -5.51 11.06
CA VAL A 325 -32.89 -5.88 11.05
C VAL A 325 -33.23 -6.95 12.10
N ALA A 326 -32.32 -7.23 13.04
CA ALA A 326 -32.48 -8.26 14.05
C ALA A 326 -33.75 -8.06 14.91
N ASP A 327 -34.05 -6.81 15.27
CA ASP A 327 -35.24 -6.43 16.08
C ASP A 327 -36.57 -6.85 15.44
N GLN A 328 -36.63 -6.98 14.13
CA GLN A 328 -37.82 -7.43 13.39
C GLN A 328 -37.91 -8.95 13.26
N LEU A 329 -36.87 -9.69 13.70
CA LEU A 329 -36.72 -11.12 13.43
C LEU A 329 -36.55 -11.98 14.70
N THR A 330 -36.73 -11.39 15.87
CA THR A 330 -36.60 -12.09 17.19
C THR A 330 -37.67 -13.14 17.40
N GLU A 331 -38.92 -12.90 16.95
CA GLU A 331 -40.09 -13.75 17.22
C GLU A 331 -40.53 -14.59 15.99
N VAL A 332 -39.77 -14.53 14.88
CA VAL A 332 -40.13 -15.26 13.66
C VAL A 332 -39.90 -16.78 13.81
N ASP A 333 -40.81 -17.57 13.24
CA ASP A 333 -40.68 -19.05 13.23
C ASP A 333 -39.66 -19.50 12.16
N PHE A 334 -38.48 -18.93 12.18
CA PHE A 334 -37.36 -19.29 11.32
C PHE A 334 -36.06 -19.17 12.10
N LYS A 335 -35.63 -20.29 12.68
CA LYS A 335 -34.47 -20.35 13.59
C LYS A 335 -33.17 -19.80 13.01
N VAL A 336 -33.04 -19.80 11.69
CA VAL A 336 -31.87 -19.19 11.00
C VAL A 336 -31.78 -17.70 11.29
N PHE A 337 -32.92 -17.00 11.47
CA PHE A 337 -32.96 -15.59 11.81
C PHE A 337 -33.17 -15.36 13.31
N SER A 338 -34.18 -16.01 13.92
CA SER A 338 -34.48 -15.77 15.32
C SER A 338 -33.37 -16.23 16.29
N GLY A 339 -32.56 -17.22 15.91
CA GLY A 339 -31.38 -17.61 16.69
C GLY A 339 -30.38 -16.45 16.83
N PRO A 340 -29.76 -15.99 15.75
CA PRO A 340 -28.83 -14.86 15.80
C PRO A 340 -29.46 -13.53 16.26
N ALA A 341 -30.75 -13.30 16.00
CA ALA A 341 -31.45 -12.11 16.44
C ALA A 341 -31.61 -12.02 17.97
N ASN A 342 -31.62 -13.16 18.67
CA ASN A 342 -31.70 -13.25 20.13
C ASN A 342 -30.35 -13.53 20.80
N ASP A 343 -29.27 -13.70 20.05
CA ASP A 343 -27.92 -13.91 20.58
C ASP A 343 -27.19 -12.57 20.70
N VAL A 344 -26.63 -12.28 21.87
CA VAL A 344 -25.83 -11.05 22.14
C VAL A 344 -24.63 -10.93 21.20
N LYS A 345 -24.02 -12.05 20.78
CA LYS A 345 -22.91 -12.09 19.80
C LYS A 345 -23.41 -12.30 18.36
N GLY A 346 -24.74 -12.35 18.15
CA GLY A 346 -25.36 -12.53 16.84
C GLY A 346 -25.65 -11.20 16.14
N ARG A 347 -25.86 -11.29 14.83
CA ARG A 347 -26.26 -10.19 13.97
C ARG A 347 -27.20 -10.69 12.88
N VAL A 348 -28.24 -9.92 12.57
CA VAL A 348 -29.02 -10.10 11.34
C VAL A 348 -29.03 -8.77 10.60
N ALA A 349 -28.43 -8.75 9.43
CA ALA A 349 -28.32 -7.55 8.59
C ALA A 349 -28.82 -7.83 7.18
N ALA A 350 -29.34 -6.78 6.56
CA ALA A 350 -29.83 -6.76 5.19
C ALA A 350 -28.93 -5.88 4.31
N LEU A 351 -28.80 -6.27 3.02
CA LEU A 351 -28.05 -5.53 2.00
C LEU A 351 -28.94 -5.37 0.78
N ARG A 352 -29.41 -4.15 0.51
CA ARG A 352 -30.19 -3.83 -0.67
C ARG A 352 -29.31 -3.70 -1.89
N VAL A 353 -29.77 -4.28 -3.00
CA VAL A 353 -29.15 -4.15 -4.34
C VAL A 353 -30.17 -3.49 -5.28
N PRO A 354 -30.00 -2.21 -5.64
CA PRO A 354 -30.89 -1.52 -6.56
C PRO A 354 -30.99 -2.23 -7.92
N GLY A 355 -32.22 -2.45 -8.42
CA GLY A 355 -32.46 -3.13 -9.69
C GLY A 355 -32.12 -4.64 -9.71
N GLY A 356 -31.74 -5.21 -8.58
CA GLY A 356 -31.23 -6.58 -8.47
C GLY A 356 -32.29 -7.67 -8.62
N ALA A 357 -33.60 -7.39 -8.65
CA ALA A 357 -34.64 -8.39 -8.84
C ALA A 357 -34.51 -9.14 -10.19
N SER A 358 -33.89 -8.51 -11.19
CA SER A 358 -33.60 -9.11 -12.49
C SER A 358 -32.49 -10.15 -12.47
N MET A 359 -31.69 -10.24 -11.39
CA MET A 359 -30.58 -11.19 -11.29
C MET A 359 -31.05 -12.63 -11.51
N PRO A 360 -30.36 -13.39 -12.40
CA PRO A 360 -30.67 -14.80 -12.58
C PRO A 360 -30.27 -15.61 -11.32
N ARG A 361 -31.00 -16.68 -11.07
CA ARG A 361 -30.75 -17.55 -9.90
C ARG A 361 -29.31 -18.04 -9.82
N LYS A 362 -28.70 -18.37 -10.96
CA LYS A 362 -27.31 -18.81 -11.01
C LYS A 362 -26.35 -17.78 -10.38
N GLN A 363 -26.54 -16.49 -10.67
CA GLN A 363 -25.71 -15.42 -10.11
C GLN A 363 -25.89 -15.29 -8.59
N ILE A 364 -27.13 -15.44 -8.11
CA ILE A 364 -27.42 -15.45 -6.66
C ILE A 364 -26.76 -16.67 -5.99
N ASP A 365 -26.82 -17.85 -6.63
CA ASP A 365 -26.16 -19.06 -6.14
C ASP A 365 -24.63 -18.91 -6.12
N ASP A 366 -24.04 -18.18 -7.08
CA ASP A 366 -22.60 -17.89 -7.10
C ASP A 366 -22.22 -16.89 -5.98
N TYR A 367 -23.03 -15.88 -5.67
CA TYR A 367 -22.84 -15.02 -4.49
C TYR A 367 -23.00 -15.80 -3.18
N THR A 368 -23.90 -16.76 -3.13
CA THR A 368 -24.05 -17.65 -1.96
C THR A 368 -22.79 -18.47 -1.70
N LYS A 369 -22.16 -19.02 -2.75
CA LYS A 369 -20.86 -19.70 -2.63
C LYS A 369 -19.76 -18.74 -2.20
N TYR A 370 -19.77 -17.52 -2.73
CA TYR A 370 -18.77 -16.50 -2.41
C TYR A 370 -18.80 -16.12 -0.92
N VAL A 371 -19.98 -15.84 -0.35
CA VAL A 371 -20.08 -15.53 1.08
C VAL A 371 -19.72 -16.72 1.97
N GLY A 372 -19.88 -17.95 1.46
CA GLY A 372 -19.46 -19.19 2.14
C GLY A 372 -17.95 -19.21 2.44
N ILE A 373 -17.11 -18.54 1.65
CA ILE A 373 -15.66 -18.41 1.89
C ILE A 373 -15.39 -17.69 3.21
N TYR A 374 -16.30 -16.78 3.60
CA TYR A 374 -16.24 -15.99 4.83
C TYR A 374 -17.02 -16.62 6.00
N GLY A 375 -17.38 -17.91 5.89
CA GLY A 375 -18.03 -18.68 6.95
C GLY A 375 -19.56 -18.59 6.99
N ALA A 376 -20.20 -17.83 6.09
CA ALA A 376 -21.66 -17.79 6.02
C ALA A 376 -22.24 -19.14 5.55
N LYS A 377 -23.24 -19.65 6.27
CA LYS A 377 -23.89 -20.93 5.96
C LYS A 377 -24.89 -20.84 4.81
N GLY A 378 -25.25 -19.63 4.40
CA GLY A 378 -26.19 -19.37 3.32
C GLY A 378 -26.36 -17.87 3.11
N LEU A 379 -27.06 -17.50 2.04
CA LEU A 379 -27.40 -16.13 1.68
C LEU A 379 -28.88 -16.08 1.35
N ALA A 380 -29.70 -15.73 2.33
CA ALA A 380 -31.13 -15.54 2.11
C ALA A 380 -31.36 -14.24 1.32
N TYR A 381 -32.43 -14.20 0.53
CA TYR A 381 -32.74 -13.03 -0.27
C TYR A 381 -34.24 -12.83 -0.50
N ILE A 382 -34.65 -11.60 -0.80
CA ILE A 382 -35.99 -11.25 -1.24
C ILE A 382 -35.88 -10.41 -2.52
N LYS A 383 -36.54 -10.83 -3.60
CA LYS A 383 -36.77 -10.00 -4.79
C LYS A 383 -38.05 -9.20 -4.59
N VAL A 384 -37.94 -7.89 -4.74
CA VAL A 384 -39.06 -6.96 -4.62
C VAL A 384 -39.58 -6.67 -6.02
N ASN A 385 -40.60 -7.44 -6.47
CA ASN A 385 -41.15 -7.27 -7.81
C ASN A 385 -42.19 -6.13 -7.85
N GLU A 386 -43.12 -6.07 -6.85
CA GLU A 386 -44.17 -5.08 -6.78
C GLU A 386 -44.63 -4.88 -5.33
N ARG A 387 -44.07 -3.87 -4.62
CA ARG A 387 -44.36 -3.62 -3.21
C ARG A 387 -45.82 -3.40 -2.90
N ALA A 388 -46.55 -2.74 -3.81
CA ALA A 388 -47.99 -2.42 -3.63
C ALA A 388 -48.87 -3.66 -3.46
N LYS A 389 -48.37 -4.87 -3.82
CA LYS A 389 -49.07 -6.14 -3.64
C LYS A 389 -48.75 -6.84 -2.32
N GLY A 390 -48.02 -6.21 -1.41
CA GLY A 390 -47.59 -6.83 -0.15
C GLY A 390 -46.78 -8.10 -0.39
N VAL A 391 -47.06 -9.16 0.36
CA VAL A 391 -46.35 -10.46 0.26
C VAL A 391 -46.40 -11.06 -1.14
N GLU A 392 -47.49 -10.88 -1.89
CA GLU A 392 -47.65 -11.44 -3.25
C GLU A 392 -46.71 -10.78 -4.26
N GLY A 393 -46.27 -9.56 -4.01
CA GLY A 393 -45.28 -8.83 -4.81
C GLY A 393 -43.83 -9.19 -4.50
N LEU A 394 -43.57 -10.06 -3.53
CA LEU A 394 -42.26 -10.48 -3.08
C LEU A 394 -41.96 -11.92 -3.53
N GLN A 395 -40.76 -12.15 -4.04
CA GLN A 395 -40.34 -13.49 -4.46
C GLN A 395 -39.17 -13.97 -3.62
N SER A 396 -39.43 -14.93 -2.73
CA SER A 396 -38.39 -15.52 -1.86
C SER A 396 -38.91 -16.75 -1.11
N PRO A 397 -38.04 -17.74 -0.83
CA PRO A 397 -38.38 -18.88 0.06
C PRO A 397 -38.64 -18.49 1.51
N ILE A 398 -38.09 -17.35 1.97
CA ILE A 398 -38.16 -16.95 3.40
C ILE A 398 -39.40 -16.11 3.74
N VAL A 399 -40.06 -15.50 2.78
CA VAL A 399 -41.22 -14.59 2.98
C VAL A 399 -42.31 -15.25 3.83
N LYS A 400 -42.56 -16.54 3.62
CA LYS A 400 -43.61 -17.30 4.36
C LYS A 400 -43.32 -17.47 5.86
N PHE A 401 -42.13 -17.18 6.33
CA PHE A 401 -41.72 -17.33 7.73
C PHE A 401 -41.69 -16.00 8.49
N ILE A 402 -41.88 -14.89 7.80
CA ILE A 402 -41.77 -13.55 8.36
C ILE A 402 -43.16 -12.88 8.26
N PRO A 403 -43.72 -12.36 9.36
CA PRO A 403 -44.97 -11.62 9.31
C PRO A 403 -44.92 -10.44 8.34
N GLU A 404 -46.02 -10.17 7.62
CA GLU A 404 -46.08 -9.10 6.63
C GLU A 404 -45.71 -7.74 7.21
N SER A 405 -46.18 -7.43 8.42
CA SER A 405 -45.81 -6.21 9.11
C SER A 405 -44.31 -6.03 9.33
N ASN A 406 -43.60 -7.12 9.63
CA ASN A 406 -42.15 -7.09 9.84
C ASN A 406 -41.42 -6.97 8.50
N LEU A 407 -41.93 -7.62 7.43
CA LEU A 407 -41.40 -7.45 6.07
C LEU A 407 -41.50 -6.01 5.61
N GLU A 408 -42.65 -5.35 5.82
CA GLU A 408 -42.83 -3.93 5.46
C GLU A 408 -41.82 -3.03 6.16
N VAL A 409 -41.65 -3.20 7.49
CA VAL A 409 -40.66 -2.44 8.27
C VAL A 409 -39.24 -2.68 7.77
N ILE A 410 -38.88 -3.94 7.46
CA ILE A 410 -37.56 -4.27 6.94
C ILE A 410 -37.33 -3.59 5.57
N LEU A 411 -38.30 -3.74 4.64
CA LEU A 411 -38.19 -3.16 3.31
C LEU A 411 -38.16 -1.63 3.33
N ASP A 412 -38.90 -0.99 4.23
CA ASP A 412 -38.85 0.44 4.45
C ASP A 412 -37.49 0.88 4.99
N ARG A 413 -36.98 0.17 6.00
CA ARG A 413 -35.69 0.48 6.64
C ARG A 413 -34.51 0.38 5.66
N VAL A 414 -34.51 -0.60 4.76
CA VAL A 414 -33.48 -0.72 3.73
C VAL A 414 -33.78 0.17 2.50
N GLY A 415 -34.93 0.85 2.47
CA GLY A 415 -35.35 1.70 1.37
C GLY A 415 -35.59 0.94 0.06
N ALA A 416 -36.03 -0.33 0.13
CA ALA A 416 -36.25 -1.16 -1.05
C ALA A 416 -37.47 -0.67 -1.85
N VAL A 417 -37.34 -0.65 -3.17
CA VAL A 417 -38.39 -0.29 -4.14
C VAL A 417 -38.60 -1.42 -5.15
N ASP A 418 -39.61 -1.28 -5.99
CA ASP A 418 -39.87 -2.24 -7.07
C ASP A 418 -38.64 -2.44 -7.95
N GLY A 419 -38.30 -3.69 -8.23
CA GLY A 419 -37.14 -4.08 -8.99
C GLY A 419 -35.88 -4.36 -8.17
N ASP A 420 -35.89 -4.15 -6.87
CA ASP A 420 -34.72 -4.37 -6.00
C ASP A 420 -34.60 -5.82 -5.52
N LEU A 421 -33.37 -6.16 -5.10
CA LEU A 421 -33.05 -7.38 -4.41
C LEU A 421 -32.48 -7.03 -3.04
N VAL A 422 -32.93 -7.73 -1.98
CA VAL A 422 -32.40 -7.59 -0.64
C VAL A 422 -31.79 -8.92 -0.21
N PHE A 423 -30.49 -8.93 0.08
CA PHE A 423 -29.80 -10.05 0.69
C PHE A 423 -29.82 -9.95 2.22
N PHE A 424 -29.73 -11.10 2.90
CA PHE A 424 -29.69 -11.18 4.35
C PHE A 424 -28.53 -12.05 4.81
N GLY A 425 -27.79 -11.57 5.81
CA GLY A 425 -26.85 -12.34 6.60
C GLY A 425 -27.34 -12.52 8.02
N ALA A 426 -27.25 -13.74 8.55
CA ALA A 426 -27.68 -14.07 9.90
C ALA A 426 -26.76 -15.15 10.49
N ASP A 427 -25.89 -14.76 11.42
CA ASP A 427 -24.95 -15.62 12.15
C ASP A 427 -24.30 -14.78 13.29
N ARG A 428 -23.14 -15.21 13.82
CA ARG A 428 -22.32 -14.35 14.69
C ARG A 428 -21.97 -13.04 13.97
N ALA A 429 -21.92 -11.94 14.70
CA ALA A 429 -21.71 -10.60 14.14
C ALA A 429 -20.46 -10.51 13.25
N LYS A 430 -19.34 -11.16 13.64
CA LYS A 430 -18.11 -11.22 12.85
C LYS A 430 -18.35 -11.86 11.48
N VAL A 431 -19.01 -13.03 11.43
CA VAL A 431 -19.31 -13.74 10.18
C VAL A 431 -20.21 -12.91 9.26
N VAL A 432 -21.27 -12.30 9.82
CA VAL A 432 -22.18 -11.44 9.03
C VAL A 432 -21.46 -10.24 8.45
N SER A 433 -20.63 -9.58 9.25
CA SER A 433 -19.85 -8.42 8.82
C SER A 433 -18.87 -8.78 7.71
N GLU A 434 -18.06 -9.83 7.89
CA GLU A 434 -17.08 -10.28 6.89
C GLU A 434 -17.78 -10.75 5.59
N ALA A 435 -18.83 -11.54 5.69
CA ALA A 435 -19.54 -12.10 4.54
C ALA A 435 -20.28 -11.04 3.73
N LEU A 436 -21.10 -10.20 4.39
CA LEU A 436 -21.86 -9.16 3.70
C LEU A 436 -20.97 -7.97 3.30
N GLY A 437 -19.92 -7.66 4.07
CA GLY A 437 -18.92 -6.66 3.69
C GLY A 437 -18.18 -7.04 2.41
N ALA A 438 -17.74 -8.31 2.30
CA ALA A 438 -17.13 -8.84 1.09
C ALA A 438 -18.11 -8.88 -0.08
N LEU A 439 -19.37 -9.31 0.16
CA LEU A 439 -20.43 -9.30 -0.85
C LEU A 439 -20.70 -7.89 -1.37
N ARG A 440 -20.76 -6.91 -0.48
CA ARG A 440 -20.93 -5.48 -0.82
C ARG A 440 -19.87 -5.01 -1.82
N ILE A 441 -18.59 -5.31 -1.54
CA ILE A 441 -17.46 -4.94 -2.42
C ILE A 441 -17.62 -5.63 -3.76
N LYS A 442 -17.90 -6.93 -3.77
CA LYS A 442 -18.09 -7.70 -4.99
C LYS A 442 -19.24 -7.18 -5.84
N LEU A 443 -20.39 -6.89 -5.24
CA LEU A 443 -21.56 -6.30 -5.93
C LEU A 443 -21.23 -4.92 -6.51
N GLY A 444 -20.51 -4.09 -5.77
CA GLY A 444 -20.07 -2.78 -6.24
C GLY A 444 -19.25 -2.83 -7.53
N HIS A 445 -18.38 -3.83 -7.66
CA HIS A 445 -17.59 -4.06 -8.88
C HIS A 445 -18.39 -4.77 -9.98
N ASP A 446 -19.07 -5.87 -9.65
CA ASP A 446 -19.81 -6.68 -10.65
C ASP A 446 -20.94 -5.89 -11.32
N LEU A 447 -21.52 -4.91 -10.62
CA LEU A 447 -22.62 -4.07 -11.09
C LEU A 447 -22.19 -2.63 -11.43
N GLU A 448 -20.88 -2.34 -11.42
CA GLU A 448 -20.30 -1.02 -11.76
C GLU A 448 -20.93 0.14 -10.96
N LEU A 449 -21.14 -0.06 -9.64
CA LEU A 449 -21.82 0.90 -8.78
C LEU A 449 -20.90 1.99 -8.20
N LEU A 450 -19.61 1.98 -8.50
CA LEU A 450 -18.67 2.94 -7.93
C LEU A 450 -18.98 4.36 -8.43
N THR A 451 -19.12 5.32 -7.50
CA THR A 451 -19.63 6.67 -7.80
C THR A 451 -18.52 7.70 -8.09
N CYS A 452 -17.29 7.42 -7.74
CA CYS A 452 -16.14 8.30 -7.93
C CYS A 452 -14.85 7.50 -8.08
N GLU A 453 -13.75 8.17 -8.43
CA GLU A 453 -12.44 7.53 -8.57
C GLU A 453 -11.73 7.39 -7.20
N TRP A 454 -11.83 8.41 -6.35
CA TRP A 454 -11.14 8.49 -5.07
C TRP A 454 -12.10 8.83 -3.94
N ALA A 455 -12.06 8.06 -2.87
CA ALA A 455 -12.86 8.27 -1.66
C ALA A 455 -12.00 8.02 -0.42
N PRO A 456 -11.23 9.02 0.05
CA PRO A 456 -10.50 8.93 1.29
C PRO A 456 -11.42 9.13 2.49
N MET A 457 -11.05 8.52 3.64
CA MET A 457 -11.73 8.73 4.91
C MET A 457 -10.83 8.39 6.09
N TRP A 458 -11.25 8.79 7.28
CA TRP A 458 -10.67 8.37 8.55
C TRP A 458 -11.62 7.44 9.29
N VAL A 459 -11.08 6.34 9.81
CA VAL A 459 -11.75 5.51 10.81
C VAL A 459 -11.12 5.80 12.16
N VAL A 460 -11.94 6.05 13.17
CA VAL A 460 -11.53 6.45 14.51
C VAL A 460 -12.27 5.64 15.57
N ASP A 461 -11.93 5.82 16.83
CA ASP A 461 -12.63 5.19 17.95
C ASP A 461 -12.63 3.67 17.89
N PHE A 462 -11.47 3.10 17.60
CA PHE A 462 -11.28 1.65 17.60
C PHE A 462 -11.41 1.07 19.02
N PRO A 463 -11.89 -0.17 19.18
CA PRO A 463 -11.73 -0.89 20.43
C PRO A 463 -10.24 -0.96 20.83
N MET A 464 -9.97 -0.92 22.13
CA MET A 464 -8.61 -1.06 22.65
C MET A 464 -8.09 -2.49 22.50
N PHE A 465 -9.01 -3.46 22.68
CA PHE A 465 -8.70 -4.89 22.67
C PHE A 465 -9.66 -5.66 21.75
N GLU A 466 -9.17 -6.78 21.23
CA GLU A 466 -9.97 -7.81 20.58
C GLU A 466 -10.07 -9.02 21.52
N GLU A 467 -11.28 -9.56 21.69
CA GLU A 467 -11.55 -10.75 22.49
C GLU A 467 -11.43 -12.01 21.60
N SER A 468 -10.55 -12.92 21.99
CA SER A 468 -10.42 -14.25 21.38
C SER A 468 -11.56 -15.19 21.79
N ASP A 469 -11.74 -16.32 21.09
CA ASP A 469 -12.80 -17.30 21.42
C ASP A 469 -12.66 -17.90 22.84
N ASP A 470 -11.47 -17.89 23.43
CA ASP A 470 -11.20 -18.34 24.79
C ASP A 470 -11.40 -17.25 25.86
N GLY A 471 -11.82 -16.05 25.46
CA GLY A 471 -12.02 -14.89 26.34
C GLY A 471 -10.74 -14.11 26.66
N SER A 472 -9.60 -14.47 26.11
CA SER A 472 -8.38 -13.69 26.25
C SER A 472 -8.45 -12.40 25.46
N LEU A 473 -7.83 -11.33 25.97
CA LEU A 473 -7.75 -10.04 25.30
C LEU A 473 -6.39 -9.86 24.65
N SER A 474 -6.37 -9.42 23.41
CA SER A 474 -5.19 -8.96 22.69
C SER A 474 -5.34 -7.50 22.28
N ALA A 475 -4.24 -6.75 22.16
CA ALA A 475 -4.32 -5.38 21.67
C ALA A 475 -4.72 -5.39 20.18
N LEU A 476 -5.71 -4.58 19.82
CA LEU A 476 -6.18 -4.52 18.41
C LEU A 476 -5.09 -3.93 17.49
N HIS A 477 -4.39 -2.88 17.94
CA HIS A 477 -3.27 -2.28 17.22
C HIS A 477 -1.93 -2.73 17.84
N HIS A 478 -1.51 -2.07 18.92
CA HIS A 478 -0.30 -2.45 19.67
C HIS A 478 -0.41 -2.01 21.13
N PRO A 479 0.37 -2.62 22.05
CA PRO A 479 0.22 -2.38 23.49
C PRO A 479 0.64 -0.99 23.97
N PHE A 480 1.17 -0.14 23.10
CA PHE A 480 1.54 1.25 23.41
C PHE A 480 0.49 2.27 23.00
N THR A 481 -0.63 1.84 22.41
CA THR A 481 -1.77 2.69 22.06
C THR A 481 -2.45 3.20 23.31
N ALA A 482 -2.70 4.50 23.40
CA ALA A 482 -3.39 5.10 24.54
C ALA A 482 -4.90 4.82 24.50
N PRO A 483 -5.52 4.41 25.62
CA PRO A 483 -6.98 4.35 25.72
C PRO A 483 -7.57 5.75 25.92
N LYS A 484 -8.90 5.87 25.71
CA LYS A 484 -9.67 7.11 25.94
C LYS A 484 -10.13 7.28 27.41
N CYS A 485 -9.85 6.33 28.28
CA CYS A 485 -10.30 6.28 29.67
C CYS A 485 -9.11 6.30 30.65
N SER A 486 -9.39 6.43 31.94
CA SER A 486 -8.38 6.33 33.01
C SER A 486 -7.93 4.88 33.24
N PRO A 487 -6.79 4.64 33.93
CA PRO A 487 -6.34 3.30 34.28
C PRO A 487 -7.38 2.50 35.10
N GLU A 488 -8.12 3.18 35.98
CA GLU A 488 -9.15 2.58 36.83
C GLU A 488 -10.37 2.15 36.00
N GLU A 489 -10.83 3.00 35.09
CA GLU A 489 -11.92 2.69 34.17
C GLU A 489 -11.54 1.56 33.21
N LEU A 490 -10.31 1.58 32.70
CA LEU A 490 -9.76 0.54 31.83
C LEU A 490 -9.75 -0.82 32.56
N ALA A 491 -9.31 -0.86 33.80
CA ALA A 491 -9.27 -2.09 34.59
C ALA A 491 -10.68 -2.62 34.93
N ALA A 492 -11.65 -1.71 35.10
CA ALA A 492 -13.03 -2.09 35.41
C ALA A 492 -13.77 -2.68 34.19
N ASN A 493 -13.55 -2.14 32.98
CA ASN A 493 -14.28 -2.51 31.76
C ASN A 493 -13.36 -2.59 30.54
N PRO A 494 -12.38 -3.49 30.48
CA PRO A 494 -11.42 -3.52 29.38
C PRO A 494 -12.06 -3.86 28.03
N ALA A 495 -13.10 -4.71 28.00
CA ALA A 495 -13.75 -5.14 26.76
C ALA A 495 -14.48 -4.01 26.00
N THR A 496 -14.86 -2.93 26.68
CA THR A 496 -15.57 -1.79 26.05
C THR A 496 -14.68 -0.55 25.90
N ALA A 497 -13.41 -0.65 26.31
CA ALA A 497 -12.49 0.47 26.23
C ALA A 497 -12.18 0.84 24.77
N LEU A 498 -12.28 2.14 24.46
CA LEU A 498 -11.89 2.69 23.17
C LEU A 498 -10.45 3.18 23.20
N SER A 499 -9.77 3.00 22.10
CA SER A 499 -8.41 3.50 21.88
C SER A 499 -8.40 4.88 21.24
N ARG A 500 -7.25 5.56 21.33
CA ARG A 500 -6.94 6.79 20.60
C ARG A 500 -6.22 6.47 19.28
N ALA A 501 -6.68 5.42 18.59
CA ALA A 501 -6.20 5.01 17.28
C ALA A 501 -7.03 5.64 16.16
N TYR A 502 -6.41 5.78 15.00
CA TYR A 502 -7.01 6.34 13.79
C TYR A 502 -6.33 5.75 12.55
N ASP A 503 -7.13 5.33 11.56
CA ASP A 503 -6.64 4.78 10.29
C ASP A 503 -7.15 5.61 9.13
N MET A 504 -6.24 5.94 8.19
CA MET A 504 -6.62 6.51 6.91
C MET A 504 -6.93 5.40 5.92
N VAL A 505 -8.14 5.44 5.38
CA VAL A 505 -8.63 4.51 4.37
C VAL A 505 -8.81 5.24 3.05
N LEU A 506 -8.34 4.63 1.96
CA LEU A 506 -8.56 5.11 0.60
C LEU A 506 -9.08 3.97 -0.26
N ASN A 507 -10.26 4.14 -0.84
CA ASN A 507 -10.85 3.16 -1.75
C ASN A 507 -10.94 1.74 -1.17
N GLY A 508 -11.34 1.62 0.09
CA GLY A 508 -11.45 0.32 0.76
C GLY A 508 -10.12 -0.31 1.20
N THR A 509 -9.04 0.47 1.15
CA THR A 509 -7.71 0.04 1.55
C THR A 509 -7.19 0.93 2.67
N GLU A 510 -6.77 0.34 3.78
CA GLU A 510 -6.03 1.04 4.82
C GLU A 510 -4.68 1.47 4.26
N LEU A 511 -4.51 2.78 4.07
CA LEU A 511 -3.26 3.38 3.63
C LEU A 511 -2.23 3.44 4.74
N GLY A 512 -2.68 3.77 5.94
CA GLY A 512 -1.84 3.88 7.11
C GLY A 512 -2.66 4.04 8.36
N GLY A 513 -2.09 3.60 9.47
CA GLY A 513 -2.69 3.65 10.77
C GLY A 513 -1.77 4.29 11.81
N GLY A 514 -2.39 4.86 12.82
CA GLY A 514 -1.69 5.53 13.89
C GLY A 514 -2.46 5.60 15.20
N SER A 515 -1.82 6.14 16.21
CA SER A 515 -2.46 6.39 17.49
C SER A 515 -1.72 7.44 18.31
N ILE A 516 -2.38 7.98 19.32
CA ILE A 516 -1.69 8.58 20.46
C ILE A 516 -1.09 7.46 21.30
N ARG A 517 0.11 7.67 21.81
CA ARG A 517 0.86 6.66 22.56
C ARG A 517 0.66 6.86 24.07
N ILE A 518 0.80 5.77 24.81
CA ILE A 518 0.87 5.85 26.26
C ILE A 518 2.21 6.49 26.63
N HIS A 519 2.17 7.58 27.39
CA HIS A 519 3.36 8.28 27.88
C HIS A 519 3.47 8.24 29.40
N ARG A 520 2.48 7.64 30.11
CA ARG A 520 2.46 7.49 31.57
C ARG A 520 2.67 6.03 31.94
N LYS A 521 3.57 5.80 32.87
CA LYS A 521 3.95 4.45 33.33
C LYS A 521 2.76 3.67 33.91
N GLU A 522 1.91 4.35 34.69
CA GLU A 522 0.76 3.72 35.36
C GLU A 522 -0.23 3.16 34.32
N MET A 523 -0.50 3.92 33.27
CA MET A 523 -1.37 3.48 32.18
C MET A 523 -0.74 2.32 31.42
N GLN A 524 0.57 2.36 31.13
CA GLN A 524 1.26 1.27 30.43
C GLN A 524 1.22 -0.03 31.24
N GLN A 525 1.39 0.08 32.55
CA GLN A 525 1.29 -1.08 33.44
C GLN A 525 -0.12 -1.67 33.47
N ALA A 526 -1.17 -0.82 33.47
CA ALA A 526 -2.56 -1.27 33.42
C ALA A 526 -2.84 -2.07 32.14
N VAL A 527 -2.37 -1.55 30.97
CA VAL A 527 -2.54 -2.25 29.69
C VAL A 527 -1.80 -3.59 29.66
N PHE A 528 -0.55 -3.64 30.13
CA PHE A 528 0.21 -4.89 30.17
C PHE A 528 -0.41 -5.93 31.11
N ASN A 529 -0.97 -5.52 32.24
CA ASN A 529 -1.68 -6.42 33.16
C ASN A 529 -2.91 -7.05 32.51
N ILE A 530 -3.70 -6.28 31.75
CA ILE A 530 -4.87 -6.76 31.01
C ILE A 530 -4.46 -7.75 29.91
N LEU A 531 -3.35 -7.50 29.22
CA LEU A 531 -2.79 -8.38 28.20
C LEU A 531 -2.10 -9.63 28.77
N GLY A 532 -2.01 -9.76 30.09
CA GLY A 532 -1.36 -10.89 30.75
C GLY A 532 0.16 -10.96 30.55
N ILE A 533 0.82 -9.84 30.20
CA ILE A 533 2.27 -9.78 29.99
C ILE A 533 2.97 -9.70 31.35
N SER A 534 3.74 -10.74 31.69
CA SER A 534 4.45 -10.79 32.99
C SER A 534 5.50 -9.70 33.15
N ALA A 535 5.87 -9.37 34.39
CA ALA A 535 6.90 -8.35 34.67
C ALA A 535 8.24 -8.72 34.04
N GLU A 536 8.59 -10.00 34.00
CA GLU A 536 9.78 -10.52 33.34
C GLU A 536 9.76 -10.27 31.83
N GLU A 537 8.64 -10.58 31.21
CA GLU A 537 8.44 -10.34 29.76
C GLU A 537 8.44 -8.85 29.42
N GLN A 538 7.80 -8.01 30.26
CA GLN A 538 7.83 -6.56 30.10
C GLN A 538 9.26 -6.03 30.11
N GLN A 539 10.06 -6.46 31.08
CA GLN A 539 11.46 -6.03 31.19
C GLN A 539 12.30 -6.60 30.04
N GLU A 540 12.06 -7.84 29.66
CA GLU A 540 12.78 -8.47 28.56
C GLU A 540 12.50 -7.83 27.20
N LYS A 541 11.24 -7.60 26.88
CA LYS A 541 10.82 -7.13 25.55
C LYS A 541 10.83 -5.61 25.41
N PHE A 542 10.48 -4.87 26.48
CA PHE A 542 10.19 -3.43 26.45
C PHE A 542 10.95 -2.63 27.51
N GLY A 543 11.88 -3.25 28.26
CA GLY A 543 12.54 -2.62 29.39
C GLY A 543 13.16 -1.26 29.09
N PHE A 544 13.80 -1.11 27.94
CA PHE A 544 14.41 0.15 27.52
C PHE A 544 13.38 1.27 27.27
N LEU A 545 12.19 0.96 26.72
CA LEU A 545 11.11 1.93 26.56
C LEU A 545 10.48 2.28 27.90
N LEU A 546 10.21 1.27 28.75
CA LEU A 546 9.68 1.49 30.11
C LEU A 546 10.62 2.33 30.96
N ASP A 547 11.93 2.16 30.79
CA ASP A 547 12.92 3.00 31.44
C ASP A 547 12.88 4.43 30.90
N ALA A 548 12.77 4.61 29.59
CA ALA A 548 12.66 5.94 28.97
C ALA A 548 11.43 6.72 29.48
N LEU A 549 10.27 6.06 29.65
CA LEU A 549 9.07 6.68 30.19
C LEU A 549 9.26 7.30 31.59
N LYS A 550 10.25 6.82 32.36
CA LYS A 550 10.56 7.36 33.70
C LYS A 550 11.23 8.73 33.64
N TYR A 551 11.79 9.13 32.50
CA TYR A 551 12.58 10.35 32.35
C TYR A 551 11.84 11.50 31.68
N GLY A 552 10.52 11.51 31.77
CA GLY A 552 9.70 12.62 31.28
C GLY A 552 9.34 12.50 29.81
N ALA A 553 8.70 11.39 29.43
CA ALA A 553 8.15 11.22 28.10
C ALA A 553 7.03 12.26 27.84
N PRO A 554 7.09 13.02 26.72
CA PRO A 554 6.02 13.95 26.37
C PRO A 554 4.78 13.17 25.91
N PRO A 555 3.57 13.78 25.95
CA PRO A 555 2.47 13.29 25.15
C PRO A 555 2.89 13.23 23.69
N HIS A 556 2.72 12.08 23.04
CA HIS A 556 3.16 11.89 21.65
C HIS A 556 2.24 10.93 20.90
N GLY A 557 2.28 11.00 19.59
CA GLY A 557 1.53 10.16 18.69
C GLY A 557 2.08 10.23 17.27
N GLY A 558 1.62 9.35 16.43
CA GLY A 558 2.06 9.30 15.04
C GLY A 558 1.33 8.24 14.25
N LEU A 559 1.77 8.04 13.03
CA LEU A 559 1.24 7.00 12.16
C LEU A 559 2.31 6.53 11.18
N ALA A 560 1.98 5.44 10.47
CA ALA A 560 2.80 4.95 9.38
C ALA A 560 1.92 4.67 8.15
N PHE A 561 2.31 5.21 6.98
CA PHE A 561 1.71 4.89 5.69
C PHE A 561 2.51 3.80 4.98
N GLY A 562 1.81 2.82 4.39
CA GLY A 562 2.44 1.88 3.48
C GLY A 562 2.77 2.54 2.14
N LEU A 563 4.03 2.95 1.92
CA LEU A 563 4.44 3.61 0.67
C LEU A 563 4.17 2.73 -0.55
N ASP A 564 4.45 1.44 -0.46
CA ASP A 564 4.24 0.51 -1.58
C ASP A 564 2.74 0.39 -1.92
N ARG A 565 1.88 0.36 -0.90
CA ARG A 565 0.42 0.30 -1.06
C ARG A 565 -0.14 1.60 -1.65
N LEU A 566 0.36 2.75 -1.21
CA LEU A 566 0.01 4.05 -1.77
C LEU A 566 0.35 4.13 -3.26
N VAL A 567 1.57 3.72 -3.63
CA VAL A 567 2.01 3.69 -5.03
C VAL A 567 1.18 2.70 -5.85
N MET A 568 0.85 1.52 -5.29
CA MET A 568 0.00 0.52 -5.94
C MET A 568 -1.38 1.09 -6.27
N LEU A 569 -2.03 1.78 -5.33
CA LEU A 569 -3.34 2.41 -5.55
C LEU A 569 -3.27 3.50 -6.63
N ILE A 570 -2.31 4.41 -6.53
CA ILE A 570 -2.16 5.53 -7.48
C ILE A 570 -1.85 5.03 -8.90
N THR A 571 -1.14 3.92 -9.04
CA THR A 571 -0.79 3.35 -10.38
C THR A 571 -1.84 2.38 -10.92
N GLY A 572 -2.86 2.03 -10.15
CA GLY A 572 -3.83 0.99 -10.50
C GLY A 572 -3.22 -0.43 -10.60
N ALA A 573 -2.04 -0.64 -10.03
CA ALA A 573 -1.35 -1.93 -10.05
C ALA A 573 -2.15 -2.98 -9.26
N GLN A 574 -2.17 -4.21 -9.78
CA GLN A 574 -2.90 -5.31 -9.15
C GLN A 574 -2.10 -5.99 -8.03
N SER A 575 -0.80 -5.72 -7.97
CA SER A 575 0.09 -6.29 -6.96
C SER A 575 1.18 -5.28 -6.56
N ILE A 576 1.48 -5.27 -5.28
CA ILE A 576 2.60 -4.50 -4.71
C ILE A 576 3.96 -4.84 -5.37
N ARG A 577 4.11 -6.05 -5.93
CA ARG A 577 5.31 -6.48 -6.67
C ARG A 577 5.56 -5.67 -7.94
N GLU A 578 4.54 -5.02 -8.48
CA GLU A 578 4.69 -4.17 -9.67
C GLU A 578 5.30 -2.79 -9.37
N VAL A 579 5.23 -2.34 -8.12
CA VAL A 579 5.69 -1.02 -7.68
C VAL A 579 6.96 -1.07 -6.83
N ILE A 580 7.52 -2.26 -6.63
CA ILE A 580 8.81 -2.51 -5.98
C ILE A 580 9.82 -2.95 -7.04
N ALA A 581 11.03 -2.36 -7.02
CA ALA A 581 12.03 -2.65 -8.04
C ALA A 581 12.40 -4.15 -8.09
N PHE A 582 12.71 -4.76 -6.94
CA PHE A 582 13.12 -6.16 -6.82
C PHE A 582 12.32 -6.85 -5.70
N PRO A 583 11.04 -7.19 -5.95
CA PRO A 583 10.19 -7.83 -4.96
C PRO A 583 10.53 -9.31 -4.81
N LYS A 584 10.02 -9.92 -3.73
CA LYS A 584 9.99 -11.38 -3.58
C LYS A 584 8.74 -11.96 -4.26
N THR A 585 8.82 -13.23 -4.65
CA THR A 585 7.66 -14.03 -5.10
C THR A 585 6.66 -14.23 -3.97
N GLN A 586 5.51 -14.81 -4.27
CA GLN A 586 4.51 -15.18 -3.27
C GLN A 586 5.05 -16.21 -2.24
N SER A 587 6.06 -16.98 -2.61
CA SER A 587 6.76 -17.92 -1.70
C SER A 587 7.94 -17.28 -0.95
N ALA A 588 8.00 -15.96 -0.84
CA ALA A 588 9.08 -15.19 -0.18
C ALA A 588 10.49 -15.45 -0.74
N ALA A 589 10.61 -15.80 -2.02
CA ALA A 589 11.88 -16.07 -2.69
C ALA A 589 12.19 -15.01 -3.76
N CYS A 590 13.48 -14.81 -4.06
CA CYS A 590 13.94 -14.02 -5.19
C CYS A 590 14.50 -14.96 -6.28
N VAL A 591 13.75 -15.16 -7.35
CA VAL A 591 14.16 -16.05 -8.45
C VAL A 591 15.33 -15.51 -9.26
N MET A 592 15.58 -14.18 -9.22
CA MET A 592 16.72 -13.55 -9.89
C MET A 592 18.03 -13.80 -9.15
N THR A 593 18.05 -13.62 -7.83
CA THR A 593 19.24 -13.80 -6.98
C THR A 593 19.34 -15.18 -6.35
N GLN A 594 18.31 -16.02 -6.52
CA GLN A 594 18.16 -17.34 -5.87
C GLN A 594 18.18 -17.26 -4.33
N ALA A 595 17.70 -16.13 -3.77
CA ALA A 595 17.55 -15.97 -2.32
C ALA A 595 16.16 -16.48 -1.84
N PRO A 596 16.09 -17.15 -0.66
CA PRO A 596 17.18 -17.50 0.22
C PRO A 596 18.03 -18.65 -0.32
N GLY A 597 19.33 -18.61 -0.06
CA GLY A 597 20.31 -19.59 -0.51
C GLY A 597 20.96 -20.37 0.64
N ALA A 598 21.61 -21.47 0.31
CA ALA A 598 22.39 -22.23 1.28
C ALA A 598 23.59 -21.42 1.80
N VAL A 599 23.93 -21.62 3.05
CA VAL A 599 25.10 -21.02 3.70
C VAL A 599 26.17 -22.09 3.87
N ASP A 600 27.43 -21.76 3.59
CA ASP A 600 28.53 -22.72 3.73
C ASP A 600 28.80 -23.10 5.20
N SER A 601 29.37 -24.28 5.39
CA SER A 601 29.60 -24.83 6.74
C SER A 601 30.64 -24.05 7.56
N LYS A 602 31.49 -23.24 6.91
CA LYS A 602 32.45 -22.38 7.61
C LYS A 602 31.73 -21.18 8.22
N ALA A 603 30.85 -20.52 7.44
CA ALA A 603 30.03 -19.41 7.93
C ALA A 603 29.11 -19.86 9.08
N LEU A 604 28.48 -21.04 8.97
CA LEU A 604 27.66 -21.59 10.07
C LEU A 604 28.48 -21.83 11.35
N ARG A 605 29.70 -22.36 11.23
CA ARG A 605 30.60 -22.54 12.40
C ARG A 605 30.99 -21.20 13.00
N GLU A 606 31.31 -20.19 12.22
CA GLU A 606 31.64 -18.85 12.71
C GLU A 606 30.46 -18.18 13.41
N LEU A 607 29.21 -18.53 13.04
CA LEU A 607 27.99 -18.08 13.70
C LEU A 607 27.56 -18.97 14.85
N HIS A 608 28.28 -20.05 15.16
CA HIS A 608 27.92 -21.05 16.17
C HIS A 608 26.54 -21.70 15.94
N ILE A 609 26.14 -21.87 14.65
CA ILE A 609 24.86 -22.44 14.24
C ILE A 609 25.06 -23.84 13.70
N ARG A 610 24.17 -24.76 14.07
CA ARG A 610 24.06 -26.09 13.50
C ARG A 610 22.66 -26.30 12.93
N LEU A 611 22.58 -26.66 11.65
CA LEU A 611 21.31 -27.03 11.03
C LEU A 611 20.83 -28.39 11.57
N ARG A 612 19.53 -28.49 11.86
CA ARG A 612 18.89 -29.79 12.10
C ARG A 612 18.83 -30.56 10.76
N GLU A 613 19.17 -31.83 10.81
CA GLU A 613 18.88 -32.71 9.67
C GLU A 613 17.37 -32.75 9.48
N GLN A 614 16.92 -32.43 8.28
CA GLN A 614 15.50 -32.64 7.94
C GLN A 614 15.25 -34.14 7.85
N PRO A 615 14.14 -34.66 8.37
CA PRO A 615 13.71 -36.03 8.06
C PRO A 615 13.66 -36.15 6.52
N LYS A 616 14.30 -37.18 5.98
CA LYS A 616 14.14 -37.47 4.56
C LYS A 616 12.64 -37.63 4.31
N ALA A 617 12.10 -36.83 3.38
CA ALA A 617 10.75 -37.06 2.90
C ALA A 617 10.72 -38.49 2.34
N GLU A 618 9.91 -39.38 2.96
CA GLU A 618 9.63 -40.72 2.47
C GLU A 618 8.80 -40.66 1.17
#